data_82fa403c5496d6895c5f9edbe84dcc2d
#
_entry.id   82fa403c5496d6895c5f9edbe84dcc2d
#
_cell.length_a   1.000
_cell.length_b   1.000
_cell.length_c   1.000
_cell.angle_alpha   90.00
_cell.angle_beta   90.00
_cell.angle_gamma   90.00
#
_symmetry.space_group_name_H-M   'P 1'
#
loop_
_entity.id
_entity.type
_entity.pdbx_description
1 polymer ?
#
loop_
_entity_poly.entity_id
_entity_poly.type
_entity_poly.pdbx_seq_one_letter_code
_entity_poly.pdbx_strand_id
1 'polypeptide(L)'
;WLIINNSEESFKEFKEFCEKHSTIIVKSVLKEQAKDVEIFKITKKNVKDIYNKLLKTKRCLVEEVAKQYESLSNLHPTSVNTFRIITLNQEIVAAYLCVGNNNNVVDDFNKEGLVAPINIETGIIDYLAIDKEMNIYERHPLTDEPILWFQIPKWKKKKRFVAQAAKEVPEV
;
A
#
# COMPACT_ATOMS: atom_id res chain seq x y z
N TRP A 1 11.52 4.91 8.67
CA TRP A 1 12.15 4.70 7.35
C TRP A 1 13.66 4.98 7.40
N LEU A 2 14.43 4.35 6.50
CA LEU A 2 15.87 4.54 6.34
C LEU A 2 16.21 4.69 4.86
N ILE A 3 17.24 5.49 4.57
CA ILE A 3 17.86 5.55 3.25
C ILE A 3 19.21 4.82 3.33
N ILE A 4 19.40 3.82 2.49
CA ILE A 4 20.61 3.00 2.49
C ILE A 4 21.72 3.70 1.70
N ASN A 5 22.90 3.77 2.31
CA ASN A 5 24.14 4.21 1.68
C ASN A 5 25.29 3.30 2.10
N ASN A 6 26.47 3.44 1.49
CA ASN A 6 27.65 2.62 1.78
C ASN A 6 28.48 3.22 2.93
N SER A 7 27.91 3.27 4.14
CA SER A 7 28.64 3.66 5.35
C SER A 7 28.43 2.65 6.47
N GLU A 8 29.35 2.58 7.42
CA GLU A 8 29.23 1.72 8.61
C GLU A 8 28.03 2.14 9.47
N GLU A 9 27.78 3.44 9.55
CA GLU A 9 26.64 4.00 10.27
C GLU A 9 25.31 3.55 9.65
N SER A 10 25.18 3.60 8.32
CA SER A 10 24.00 3.11 7.60
C SER A 10 23.74 1.63 7.84
N PHE A 11 24.80 0.80 7.91
CA PHE A 11 24.64 -0.61 8.24
C PHE A 11 24.17 -0.83 9.68
N LYS A 12 24.70 -0.04 10.62
CA LYS A 12 24.30 -0.10 12.03
C LYS A 12 22.81 0.26 12.18
N GLU A 13 22.38 1.38 11.59
CA GLU A 13 20.99 1.81 11.61
C GLU A 13 20.06 0.77 10.95
N PHE A 14 20.48 0.21 9.81
CA PHE A 14 19.71 -0.84 9.12
C PHE A 14 19.56 -2.09 10.00
N LYS A 15 20.64 -2.51 10.68
CA LYS A 15 20.60 -3.66 11.60
C LYS A 15 19.65 -3.41 12.77
N GLU A 16 19.73 -2.23 13.41
CA GLU A 16 18.84 -1.84 14.51
C GLU A 16 17.37 -1.75 14.05
N PHE A 17 17.14 -1.31 12.82
CA PHE A 17 15.80 -1.30 12.22
C PHE A 17 15.28 -2.73 12.01
N CYS A 18 16.11 -3.63 11.47
CA CYS A 18 15.78 -5.04 11.26
C CYS A 18 15.53 -5.81 12.56
N GLU A 19 16.13 -5.41 13.67
CA GLU A 19 15.88 -6.03 14.98
C GLU A 19 14.45 -5.73 15.50
N LYS A 20 13.88 -4.61 15.07
CA LYS A 20 12.53 -4.18 15.45
C LYS A 20 11.43 -4.66 14.50
N HIS A 21 11.79 -5.04 13.28
CA HIS A 21 10.83 -5.37 12.22
C HIS A 21 11.15 -6.72 11.58
N SER A 22 10.23 -7.69 11.72
CA SER A 22 10.36 -9.03 11.11
C SER A 22 10.16 -9.03 9.58
N THR A 23 9.60 -7.95 9.05
CA THR A 23 9.35 -7.77 7.62
C THR A 23 9.54 -6.31 7.27
N ILE A 24 10.26 -6.04 6.18
CA ILE A 24 10.51 -4.70 5.67
C ILE A 24 10.10 -4.61 4.21
N ILE A 25 9.71 -3.40 3.78
CA ILE A 25 9.47 -3.08 2.39
C ILE A 25 10.59 -2.15 1.90
N VAL A 26 11.06 -2.40 0.70
CA VAL A 26 12.10 -1.60 0.05
C VAL A 26 11.57 -1.03 -1.25
N LYS A 27 11.79 0.27 -1.44
CA LYS A 27 11.36 1.03 -2.62
C LYS A 27 12.57 1.72 -3.24
N SER A 28 12.68 1.72 -4.57
CA SER A 28 13.66 2.55 -5.26
C SER A 28 13.21 4.01 -5.24
N VAL A 29 14.11 4.93 -4.86
CA VAL A 29 13.84 6.38 -4.83
C VAL A 29 13.97 7.01 -6.22
N LEU A 30 14.63 6.33 -7.17
CA LEU A 30 14.98 6.90 -8.48
C LEU A 30 14.02 6.53 -9.61
N LYS A 31 13.03 5.67 -9.36
CA LYS A 31 12.08 5.22 -10.38
C LYS A 31 10.66 5.59 -9.98
N GLU A 32 9.97 6.30 -10.85
CA GLU A 32 8.60 6.80 -10.64
C GLU A 32 7.51 5.71 -10.68
N GLN A 33 7.87 4.45 -10.99
CA GLN A 33 6.90 3.36 -11.07
C GLN A 33 7.17 2.33 -9.99
N ALA A 34 6.09 1.81 -9.39
CA ALA A 34 6.08 0.73 -8.38
C ALA A 34 6.76 -0.60 -8.82
N LYS A 35 7.59 -0.58 -9.87
CA LYS A 35 8.27 -1.76 -10.42
C LYS A 35 9.36 -2.33 -9.51
N ASP A 36 9.87 -1.52 -8.58
CA ASP A 36 11.00 -1.89 -7.72
C ASP A 36 10.60 -1.85 -6.24
N VAL A 37 9.42 -2.38 -5.91
CA VAL A 37 8.99 -2.62 -4.53
C VAL A 37 9.26 -4.08 -4.20
N GLU A 38 10.10 -4.33 -3.20
CA GLU A 38 10.41 -5.67 -2.70
C GLU A 38 10.07 -5.77 -1.22
N ILE A 39 9.56 -6.94 -0.79
CA ILE A 39 9.31 -7.25 0.62
C ILE A 39 10.32 -8.31 1.06
N PHE A 40 11.00 -8.06 2.17
CA PHE A 40 11.97 -8.97 2.77
C PHE A 40 11.50 -9.44 4.14
N LYS A 41 11.46 -10.75 4.35
CA LYS A 41 11.37 -11.34 5.68
C LYS A 41 12.75 -11.31 6.33
N ILE A 42 12.83 -10.71 7.51
CA ILE A 42 14.07 -10.52 8.23
C ILE A 42 14.35 -11.68 9.17
N THR A 43 15.58 -12.17 9.13
CA THR A 43 16.13 -13.15 10.07
C THR A 43 17.53 -12.71 10.48
N LYS A 44 18.02 -13.15 11.64
CA LYS A 44 19.38 -12.83 12.09
C LYS A 44 20.47 -13.21 11.08
N LYS A 45 20.18 -14.21 10.22
CA LYS A 45 21.16 -14.74 9.25
C LYS A 45 21.23 -13.95 7.95
N ASN A 46 20.12 -13.27 7.54
CA ASN A 46 20.04 -12.65 6.21
C ASN A 46 20.20 -11.12 6.19
N VAL A 47 20.29 -10.46 7.34
CA VAL A 47 20.38 -8.99 7.42
C VAL A 47 21.54 -8.44 6.59
N LYS A 48 22.73 -9.04 6.70
CA LYS A 48 23.93 -8.60 5.96
C LYS A 48 23.77 -8.81 4.44
N ASP A 49 23.20 -9.93 4.04
CA ASP A 49 23.00 -10.26 2.62
C ASP A 49 21.98 -9.31 1.97
N ILE A 50 20.89 -9.02 2.70
CA ILE A 50 19.90 -8.03 2.25
C ILE A 50 20.56 -6.65 2.10
N TYR A 51 21.30 -6.19 3.12
CA TYR A 51 22.00 -4.91 3.05
C TYR A 51 22.93 -4.82 1.82
N ASN A 52 23.76 -5.86 1.60
CA ASN A 52 24.64 -5.92 0.43
C ASN A 52 23.89 -5.92 -0.90
N LYS A 53 22.69 -6.54 -0.94
CA LYS A 53 21.80 -6.46 -2.10
C LYS A 53 21.32 -5.03 -2.33
N LEU A 54 20.89 -4.35 -1.25
CA LEU A 54 20.39 -2.98 -1.32
C LEU A 54 21.45 -1.95 -1.74
N LEU A 55 22.71 -2.14 -1.34
CA LEU A 55 23.83 -1.31 -1.78
C LEU A 55 24.04 -1.32 -3.30
N LYS A 56 23.67 -2.41 -3.98
CA LYS A 56 23.73 -2.51 -5.45
C LYS A 56 22.60 -1.76 -6.12
N THR A 57 21.53 -1.48 -5.39
CA THR A 57 20.36 -0.72 -5.87
C THR A 57 20.56 0.73 -5.50
N LYS A 58 20.68 1.61 -6.49
CA LYS A 58 20.91 3.05 -6.26
C LYS A 58 19.73 3.65 -5.49
N ARG A 59 20.00 4.21 -4.30
CA ARG A 59 19.05 4.89 -3.42
C ARG A 59 17.76 4.09 -3.14
N CYS A 60 17.81 3.28 -2.11
CA CYS A 60 16.65 2.55 -1.58
C CYS A 60 16.11 3.25 -0.34
N LEU A 61 14.78 3.34 -0.28
CA LEU A 61 14.04 3.65 0.91
C LEU A 61 13.57 2.35 1.56
N VAL A 62 13.95 2.13 2.82
CA VAL A 62 13.53 0.97 3.62
C VAL A 62 12.48 1.42 4.62
N GLU A 63 11.35 0.74 4.65
CA GLU A 63 10.22 1.08 5.51
C GLU A 63 9.67 -0.16 6.22
N GLU A 64 8.96 0.05 7.30
CA GLU A 64 8.09 -0.96 7.91
C GLU A 64 6.93 -1.28 6.96
N VAL A 65 6.56 -2.56 6.86
CA VAL A 65 5.35 -2.96 6.13
C VAL A 65 4.12 -2.48 6.90
N ALA A 66 3.27 -1.72 6.25
CA ALA A 66 2.05 -1.23 6.84
C ALA A 66 1.14 -2.38 7.26
N LYS A 67 0.70 -2.36 8.53
CA LYS A 67 -0.29 -3.31 9.05
C LYS A 67 -1.68 -2.84 8.65
N GLN A 68 -2.34 -3.61 7.82
CA GLN A 68 -3.72 -3.34 7.46
C GLN A 68 -4.72 -4.13 8.34
N TYR A 69 -5.98 -3.74 8.31
CA TYR A 69 -7.05 -4.50 8.97
C TYR A 69 -7.17 -5.88 8.32
N GLU A 70 -7.46 -6.89 9.12
CA GLU A 70 -7.64 -8.27 8.65
C GLU A 70 -8.64 -8.36 7.50
N SER A 71 -9.77 -7.68 7.60
CA SER A 71 -10.78 -7.65 6.54
C SER A 71 -10.25 -7.08 5.21
N LEU A 72 -9.35 -6.09 5.24
CA LEU A 72 -8.68 -5.59 4.03
C LEU A 72 -7.61 -6.58 3.55
N SER A 73 -6.86 -7.17 4.48
CA SER A 73 -5.83 -8.15 4.15
C SER A 73 -6.43 -9.39 3.48
N ASN A 74 -7.63 -9.81 3.88
CA ASN A 74 -8.30 -10.97 3.30
C ASN A 74 -8.66 -10.77 1.82
N LEU A 75 -8.93 -9.55 1.38
CA LEU A 75 -9.18 -9.26 -0.04
C LEU A 75 -7.97 -9.67 -0.89
N HIS A 76 -6.75 -9.30 -0.49
CA HIS A 76 -5.51 -9.73 -1.13
C HIS A 76 -4.35 -9.69 -0.13
N PRO A 77 -3.95 -10.85 0.45
CA PRO A 77 -3.01 -10.91 1.57
C PRO A 77 -1.58 -10.52 1.24
N THR A 78 -1.18 -10.64 -0.03
CA THR A 78 0.20 -10.40 -0.47
C THR A 78 0.52 -8.93 -0.73
N SER A 79 -0.50 -8.07 -0.87
CA SER A 79 -0.33 -6.61 -1.03
C SER A 79 -0.93 -5.84 0.15
N VAL A 80 -0.47 -4.60 0.31
CA VAL A 80 -1.18 -3.62 1.13
C VAL A 80 -2.24 -2.97 0.26
N ASN A 81 -3.53 -3.33 0.50
CA ASN A 81 -4.65 -2.75 -0.20
C ASN A 81 -4.92 -1.35 0.32
N THR A 82 -5.04 -0.38 -0.57
CA THR A 82 -5.18 1.03 -0.22
C THR A 82 -6.53 1.60 -0.68
N PHE A 83 -6.92 2.71 -0.11
CA PHE A 83 -8.03 3.49 -0.66
C PHE A 83 -7.55 4.91 -0.89
N ARG A 84 -7.99 5.47 -1.99
CA ARG A 84 -7.72 6.85 -2.38
C ARG A 84 -8.98 7.66 -2.18
N ILE A 85 -8.82 8.83 -1.57
CA ILE A 85 -9.89 9.78 -1.34
C ILE A 85 -9.50 11.07 -2.03
N ILE A 86 -10.34 11.54 -2.92
CA ILE A 86 -10.14 12.77 -3.70
C ILE A 86 -10.92 13.88 -3.03
N THR A 87 -10.24 14.99 -2.78
CA THR A 87 -10.87 16.20 -2.24
C THR A 87 -10.79 17.32 -3.26
N LEU A 88 -11.82 18.16 -3.27
CA LEU A 88 -11.88 19.39 -4.04
C LEU A 88 -12.49 20.47 -3.14
N ASN A 89 -11.87 21.63 -3.04
CA ASN A 89 -12.32 22.72 -2.16
C ASN A 89 -12.61 22.23 -0.72
N GLN A 90 -11.74 21.37 -0.18
CA GLN A 90 -11.84 20.76 1.16
C GLN A 90 -13.00 19.74 1.34
N GLU A 91 -13.75 19.45 0.29
CA GLU A 91 -14.81 18.44 0.30
C GLU A 91 -14.34 17.15 -0.36
N ILE A 92 -14.80 16.01 0.17
CA ILE A 92 -14.54 14.71 -0.45
C ILE A 92 -15.49 14.56 -1.64
N VAL A 93 -14.93 14.46 -2.84
CA VAL A 93 -15.70 14.32 -4.08
C VAL A 93 -15.74 12.90 -4.63
N ALA A 94 -14.73 12.09 -4.32
CA ALA A 94 -14.69 10.69 -4.72
C ALA A 94 -13.82 9.88 -3.77
N ALA A 95 -14.06 8.58 -3.71
CA ALA A 95 -13.20 7.61 -3.03
C ALA A 95 -13.25 6.26 -3.74
N TYR A 96 -12.13 5.54 -3.74
CA TYR A 96 -12.08 4.19 -4.27
C TYR A 96 -11.05 3.33 -3.53
N LEU A 97 -11.33 2.03 -3.48
CA LEU A 97 -10.44 1.01 -2.96
C LEU A 97 -9.57 0.50 -4.11
N CYS A 98 -8.27 0.40 -3.87
CA CYS A 98 -7.33 -0.33 -4.71
C CYS A 98 -7.03 -1.66 -4.03
N VAL A 99 -7.15 -2.76 -4.75
CA VAL A 99 -6.85 -4.12 -4.26
C VAL A 99 -5.81 -4.73 -5.19
N GLY A 100 -4.78 -5.33 -4.62
CA GLY A 100 -3.81 -6.08 -5.40
C GLY A 100 -4.45 -7.28 -6.08
N ASN A 101 -3.76 -7.87 -7.04
CA ASN A 101 -4.18 -9.07 -7.74
C ASN A 101 -2.95 -9.89 -8.12
N ASN A 102 -3.15 -11.16 -8.48
CA ASN A 102 -2.09 -12.09 -8.81
C ASN A 102 -1.04 -12.19 -7.67
N ASN A 103 0.22 -12.36 -7.98
CA ASN A 103 1.32 -12.43 -7.01
C ASN A 103 1.96 -11.06 -6.74
N ASN A 104 1.27 -9.96 -7.04
CA ASN A 104 1.79 -8.62 -6.84
C ASN A 104 1.81 -8.26 -5.35
N VAL A 105 2.86 -7.54 -4.94
CA VAL A 105 3.00 -6.99 -3.57
C VAL A 105 2.43 -5.57 -3.45
N VAL A 106 1.94 -5.03 -4.56
CA VAL A 106 1.33 -3.69 -4.67
C VAL A 106 -0.06 -3.79 -5.27
N ASP A 107 -0.92 -2.84 -4.93
CA ASP A 107 -2.29 -2.69 -5.41
C ASP A 107 -2.42 -1.79 -6.65
N ASP A 108 -1.36 -1.71 -7.46
CA ASP A 108 -1.30 -0.86 -8.64
C ASP A 108 -2.23 -1.35 -9.74
N PHE A 109 -3.17 -0.49 -10.15
CA PHE A 109 -4.12 -0.75 -11.23
C PHE A 109 -3.43 -1.13 -12.55
N ASN A 110 -2.31 -0.49 -12.88
CA ASN A 110 -1.55 -0.81 -14.08
C ASN A 110 -0.85 -2.19 -14.01
N LYS A 111 -0.75 -2.76 -12.80
CA LYS A 111 -0.21 -4.09 -12.54
C LYS A 111 -1.31 -5.11 -12.20
N GLU A 112 -2.41 -5.04 -12.93
CA GLU A 112 -3.54 -5.97 -12.79
C GLU A 112 -4.30 -5.85 -11.46
N GLY A 113 -4.05 -4.80 -10.67
CA GLY A 113 -4.84 -4.49 -9.48
C GLY A 113 -6.29 -4.16 -9.85
N LEU A 114 -7.18 -4.30 -8.86
CA LEU A 114 -8.60 -3.98 -9.00
C LEU A 114 -8.88 -2.62 -8.36
N VAL A 115 -9.85 -1.92 -8.91
CA VAL A 115 -10.36 -0.66 -8.37
C VAL A 115 -11.87 -0.77 -8.15
N ALA A 116 -12.34 -0.41 -6.96
CA ALA A 116 -13.75 -0.41 -6.61
C ALA A 116 -14.17 0.95 -6.02
N PRO A 117 -15.19 1.63 -6.57
CA PRO A 117 -15.69 2.88 -6.01
C PRO A 117 -16.24 2.67 -4.59
N ILE A 118 -15.99 3.66 -3.72
CA ILE A 118 -16.50 3.67 -2.35
C ILE A 118 -17.60 4.72 -2.27
N ASN A 119 -18.76 4.34 -1.78
CA ASN A 119 -19.80 5.30 -1.43
C ASN A 119 -19.29 6.21 -0.30
N ILE A 120 -19.12 7.49 -0.60
CA ILE A 120 -18.50 8.46 0.31
C ILE A 120 -19.31 8.70 1.59
N GLU A 121 -20.63 8.49 1.56
CA GLU A 121 -21.46 8.65 2.75
C GLU A 121 -21.37 7.46 3.68
N THR A 122 -21.50 6.25 3.14
CA THR A 122 -21.59 5.02 3.93
C THR A 122 -20.24 4.35 4.16
N GLY A 123 -19.29 4.49 3.21
CA GLY A 123 -18.03 3.74 3.17
C GLY A 123 -18.21 2.30 2.70
N ILE A 124 -19.33 2.01 2.06
CA ILE A 124 -19.61 0.70 1.48
C ILE A 124 -19.21 0.75 0.00
N ILE A 125 -18.70 -0.37 -0.51
CA ILE A 125 -18.49 -0.57 -1.94
C ILE A 125 -19.81 -1.08 -2.50
N ASP A 126 -20.57 -0.22 -3.17
CA ASP A 126 -21.88 -0.51 -3.74
C ASP A 126 -21.86 -0.58 -5.28
N TYR A 127 -20.65 -0.62 -5.85
CA TYR A 127 -20.40 -0.85 -7.28
C TYR A 127 -19.42 -2.00 -7.48
N LEU A 128 -19.46 -2.59 -8.67
CA LEU A 128 -18.53 -3.65 -9.06
C LEU A 128 -17.09 -3.11 -9.16
N ALA A 129 -16.12 -3.93 -8.78
CA ALA A 129 -14.72 -3.61 -9.01
C ALA A 129 -14.37 -3.85 -10.50
N ILE A 130 -13.36 -3.15 -10.97
CA ILE A 130 -12.85 -3.28 -12.34
C ILE A 130 -11.33 -3.46 -12.34
N ASP A 131 -10.81 -4.12 -13.36
CA ASP A 131 -9.40 -4.13 -13.72
C ASP A 131 -9.11 -3.16 -14.90
N LYS A 132 -7.87 -3.10 -15.33
CA LYS A 132 -7.43 -2.22 -16.43
C LYS A 132 -7.99 -2.63 -17.81
N GLU A 133 -8.39 -3.88 -17.98
CA GLU A 133 -9.07 -4.42 -19.17
C GLU A 133 -10.59 -4.20 -19.13
N MET A 134 -11.11 -3.53 -18.08
CA MET A 134 -12.54 -3.28 -17.84
C MET A 134 -13.36 -4.55 -17.54
N ASN A 135 -12.70 -5.65 -17.15
CA ASN A 135 -13.43 -6.78 -16.58
C ASN A 135 -14.02 -6.39 -15.22
N ILE A 136 -15.19 -6.92 -14.90
CA ILE A 136 -15.96 -6.56 -13.71
C ILE A 136 -15.96 -7.70 -12.69
N TYR A 137 -15.90 -7.35 -11.39
CA TYR A 137 -15.76 -8.29 -10.30
C TYR A 137 -16.67 -7.92 -9.12
N GLU A 138 -17.51 -8.86 -8.69
CA GLU A 138 -18.22 -8.80 -7.40
C GLU A 138 -17.31 -9.28 -6.25
N ARG A 139 -16.48 -10.26 -6.56
CA ARG A 139 -15.56 -10.94 -5.64
C ARG A 139 -14.15 -10.88 -6.19
N HIS A 140 -13.19 -10.98 -5.29
CA HIS A 140 -11.77 -10.99 -5.70
C HIS A 140 -11.44 -12.31 -6.43
N PRO A 141 -10.83 -12.26 -7.63
CA PRO A 141 -10.68 -13.44 -8.49
C PRO A 141 -9.77 -14.54 -7.91
N LEU A 142 -8.87 -14.23 -6.98
CA LEU A 142 -7.98 -15.22 -6.37
C LEU A 142 -8.45 -15.69 -5.00
N THR A 143 -8.99 -14.80 -4.18
CA THR A 143 -9.33 -15.12 -2.79
C THR A 143 -10.80 -15.47 -2.61
N ASP A 144 -11.61 -15.17 -3.62
CA ASP A 144 -13.07 -15.26 -3.56
C ASP A 144 -13.71 -14.43 -2.43
N GLU A 145 -12.98 -13.47 -1.87
CA GLU A 145 -13.52 -12.55 -0.89
C GLU A 145 -14.47 -11.53 -1.55
N PRO A 146 -15.61 -11.20 -0.92
CA PRO A 146 -16.56 -10.25 -1.51
C PRO A 146 -15.97 -8.83 -1.52
N ILE A 147 -15.94 -8.20 -2.69
CA ILE A 147 -15.61 -6.77 -2.86
C ILE A 147 -16.89 -5.95 -2.84
N LEU A 148 -17.93 -6.39 -3.56
CA LEU A 148 -19.24 -5.75 -3.51
C LEU A 148 -19.82 -5.89 -2.10
N TRP A 149 -20.38 -4.79 -1.57
CA TRP A 149 -20.88 -4.65 -0.20
C TRP A 149 -19.81 -4.67 0.89
N PHE A 150 -18.52 -4.63 0.53
CA PHE A 150 -17.48 -4.52 1.52
C PHE A 150 -17.55 -3.18 2.25
N GLN A 151 -17.55 -3.22 3.58
CA GLN A 151 -17.52 -2.04 4.43
C GLN A 151 -16.08 -1.61 4.73
N ILE A 152 -15.68 -0.44 4.32
CA ILE A 152 -14.35 0.11 4.67
C ILE A 152 -14.25 0.30 6.18
N PRO A 153 -13.26 -0.33 6.84
CA PRO A 153 -13.10 -0.23 8.30
C PRO A 153 -12.92 1.20 8.77
N LYS A 154 -13.68 1.60 9.81
CA LYS A 154 -13.59 2.94 10.44
C LYS A 154 -13.75 4.12 9.46
N TRP A 155 -14.60 4.00 8.47
CA TRP A 155 -14.82 5.00 7.42
C TRP A 155 -15.04 6.41 7.97
N LYS A 156 -15.93 6.58 8.95
CA LYS A 156 -16.21 7.90 9.58
C LYS A 156 -14.96 8.57 10.15
N LYS A 157 -14.01 7.78 10.73
CA LYS A 157 -12.75 8.32 11.24
C LYS A 157 -11.85 8.78 10.10
N LYS A 158 -11.82 8.02 9.00
CA LYS A 158 -11.04 8.34 7.81
C LYS A 158 -11.55 9.62 7.13
N LYS A 159 -12.88 9.75 6.95
CA LYS A 159 -13.49 11.00 6.44
C LYS A 159 -13.05 12.22 7.26
N ARG A 160 -13.11 12.14 8.59
CA ARG A 160 -12.68 13.26 9.45
C ARG A 160 -11.20 13.59 9.30
N PHE A 161 -10.34 12.56 9.22
CA PHE A 161 -8.91 12.76 9.03
C PHE A 161 -8.61 13.44 7.69
N VAL A 162 -9.23 12.99 6.60
CA VAL A 162 -9.06 13.57 5.27
C VAL A 162 -9.59 15.00 5.21
N ALA A 163 -10.76 15.26 5.79
CA ALA A 163 -11.32 16.62 5.86
C ALA A 163 -10.42 17.59 6.65
N GLN A 164 -9.72 17.10 7.67
CA GLN A 164 -8.73 17.89 8.38
C GLN A 164 -7.48 18.13 7.52
N ALA A 165 -6.94 17.10 6.88
CA ALA A 165 -5.78 17.23 6.01
C ALA A 165 -6.03 18.17 4.82
N ALA A 166 -7.22 18.12 4.24
CA ALA A 166 -7.60 19.00 3.12
C ALA A 166 -7.62 20.50 3.51
N LYS A 167 -7.81 20.83 4.78
CA LYS A 167 -7.73 22.23 5.27
C LYS A 167 -6.31 22.76 5.30
N GLU A 168 -5.31 21.87 5.48
CA GLU A 168 -3.89 22.23 5.51
C GLU A 168 -3.33 22.47 4.08
N VAL A 169 -4.06 22.01 3.05
CA VAL A 169 -3.68 22.16 1.64
C VAL A 169 -4.88 22.72 0.85
N PRO A 170 -5.26 23.99 1.09
CA PRO A 170 -6.53 24.54 0.59
C PRO A 170 -6.56 24.80 -0.92
N GLU A 171 -5.41 24.78 -1.60
CA GLU A 171 -5.28 25.14 -3.02
C GLU A 171 -5.27 23.94 -3.99
N VAL A 172 -5.65 22.76 -3.51
CA VAL A 172 -5.67 21.53 -4.32
C VAL A 172 -7.09 20.99 -4.42
#